data_a3d22e1dd542ca59d50605e9a8a263aa
#
_entry.id   a3d22e1dd542ca59d50605e9a8a263aa
#
_cell.length_a   1.000
_cell.length_b   1.000
_cell.length_c   1.000
_cell.angle_alpha   90.00
_cell.angle_beta   90.00
_cell.angle_gamma   90.00
#
_symmetry.space_group_name_H-M   'P 1'
#
loop_
_entity.id
_entity.type
_entity.pdbx_description
1 polymer ?
#
loop_
_entity_poly.entity_id
_entity_poly.type
_entity_poly.pdbx_seq_one_letter_code
_entity_poly.pdbx_strand_id
1 'polypeptide(L)'
;MMAWQIRCCLAKRRKETDMDWIEIRDMLGLEITPDQLRKQAVGYEEYDNYIHGFNTVATSILSISDLHVPFQLDYTVLEKYKNVDILQINGDVVDCQALSKFPKQYRISPMSEMIEGRQYLIDLIKYINPKRVICNYGNHDIRFANYFAKNLDTDILQLQPNTSLELIFEDGFKNYDKVNRTKTHYAPLVDVFEDSGIDIQFVDDWKVKIGKTWFVHPLAYRSGILATADKAKGFLQDTDKDSFDCVVMAHTHSVGDSEKGYIRLIEQGAFCDVNKMRYSDGRLQKPQKMGFAIVCQDKDGNLIKDKTKVVILD
;
A
#
# COMPACT_ATOMS: atom_id res chain seq x y z
N MET A 1 28.13 14.68 -28.51
CA MET A 1 27.69 13.50 -29.31
C MET A 1 26.16 13.49 -29.41
N MET A 2 25.64 13.01 -30.55
CA MET A 2 24.20 12.85 -30.75
C MET A 2 23.67 11.59 -29.99
N ALA A 3 22.38 11.54 -29.69
CA ALA A 3 21.79 10.44 -28.92
C ALA A 3 22.03 9.03 -29.48
N TRP A 4 22.10 8.88 -30.82
CA TRP A 4 22.39 7.60 -31.46
C TRP A 4 23.85 7.15 -31.27
N GLN A 5 24.81 8.11 -31.26
CA GLN A 5 26.23 7.85 -31.00
C GLN A 5 26.45 7.35 -29.56
N ILE A 6 25.74 7.95 -28.61
CA ILE A 6 25.75 7.49 -27.21
C ILE A 6 25.22 6.06 -27.11
N ARG A 7 24.12 5.73 -27.82
CA ARG A 7 23.58 4.36 -27.83
C ARG A 7 24.56 3.33 -28.36
N CYS A 8 25.34 3.65 -29.41
CA CYS A 8 26.38 2.74 -29.90
C CYS A 8 27.47 2.47 -28.85
N CYS A 9 27.91 3.50 -28.12
CA CYS A 9 28.87 3.34 -27.03
C CYS A 9 28.30 2.51 -25.87
N LEU A 10 27.03 2.71 -25.52
CA LEU A 10 26.36 1.93 -24.48
C LEU A 10 26.19 0.46 -24.89
N ALA A 11 25.84 0.18 -26.15
CA ALA A 11 25.75 -1.20 -26.67
C ALA A 11 27.07 -1.95 -26.49
N LYS A 12 28.21 -1.29 -26.78
CA LYS A 12 29.54 -1.90 -26.55
C LYS A 12 29.81 -2.18 -25.07
N ARG A 13 29.52 -1.21 -24.20
CA ARG A 13 29.67 -1.37 -22.75
C ARG A 13 28.84 -2.53 -22.19
N ARG A 14 27.65 -2.72 -22.71
CA ARG A 14 26.71 -3.78 -22.31
C ARG A 14 26.93 -5.12 -23.01
N LYS A 15 27.98 -5.21 -23.85
CA LYS A 15 28.28 -6.42 -24.64
C LYS A 15 27.14 -6.82 -25.60
N GLU A 16 26.41 -5.84 -26.10
CA GLU A 16 25.31 -6.01 -27.07
C GLU A 16 25.83 -5.94 -28.53
N THR A 17 27.12 -5.68 -28.73
CA THR A 17 27.80 -5.67 -30.03
C THR A 17 29.21 -6.22 -29.94
N ASP A 18 29.67 -6.93 -30.98
CA ASP A 18 31.02 -7.47 -31.10
C ASP A 18 32.05 -6.46 -31.61
N MET A 19 31.59 -5.30 -32.17
CA MET A 19 32.46 -4.23 -32.66
C MET A 19 33.47 -3.80 -31.54
N ASP A 20 34.71 -3.55 -31.95
CA ASP A 20 35.72 -3.00 -31.05
C ASP A 20 35.62 -1.45 -30.94
N TRP A 21 36.40 -0.84 -30.05
CA TRP A 21 36.36 0.62 -29.85
C TRP A 21 36.93 1.42 -31.03
N ILE A 22 37.77 0.83 -31.88
CA ILE A 22 38.30 1.43 -33.07
C ILE A 22 37.21 1.50 -34.13
N GLU A 23 36.51 0.36 -34.37
CA GLU A 23 35.40 0.24 -35.29
C GLU A 23 34.24 1.20 -34.94
N ILE A 24 33.90 1.28 -33.64
CA ILE A 24 32.86 2.20 -33.19
C ILE A 24 33.27 3.66 -33.39
N ARG A 25 34.50 4.05 -33.05
CA ARG A 25 35.02 5.40 -33.30
C ARG A 25 34.92 5.77 -34.78
N ASP A 26 35.37 4.88 -35.63
CA ASP A 26 35.43 5.11 -37.08
C ASP A 26 34.03 5.19 -37.68
N MET A 27 33.14 4.30 -37.28
CA MET A 27 31.73 4.35 -37.66
C MET A 27 31.04 5.65 -37.21
N LEU A 28 31.42 6.18 -36.02
CA LEU A 28 30.87 7.42 -35.49
C LEU A 28 31.52 8.69 -36.07
N GLY A 29 32.63 8.55 -36.87
CA GLY A 29 33.38 9.66 -37.43
C GLY A 29 33.98 10.60 -36.39
N LEU A 30 34.49 10.06 -35.28
CA LEU A 30 35.00 10.85 -34.17
C LEU A 30 36.50 11.01 -34.24
N GLU A 31 36.98 12.26 -34.11
CA GLU A 31 38.43 12.63 -34.06
C GLU A 31 39.02 12.47 -32.64
N ILE A 32 38.71 11.38 -31.95
CA ILE A 32 39.23 11.04 -30.63
C ILE A 32 39.90 9.68 -30.63
N THR A 33 40.73 9.39 -29.63
CA THR A 33 41.31 8.04 -29.54
C THR A 33 40.28 7.03 -29.03
N PRO A 34 40.42 5.74 -29.36
CA PRO A 34 39.53 4.68 -28.84
C PRO A 34 39.48 4.65 -27.31
N ASP A 35 40.60 4.96 -26.64
CA ASP A 35 40.66 5.00 -25.18
C ASP A 35 39.91 6.21 -24.60
N GLN A 36 39.95 7.37 -25.29
CA GLN A 36 39.12 8.51 -24.93
C GLN A 36 37.64 8.21 -25.10
N LEU A 37 37.27 7.56 -26.21
CA LEU A 37 35.87 7.13 -26.43
C LEU A 37 35.40 6.16 -25.35
N ARG A 38 36.25 5.19 -24.99
CA ARG A 38 35.95 4.23 -23.92
C ARG A 38 35.74 4.92 -22.55
N LYS A 39 36.56 5.89 -22.21
CA LYS A 39 36.42 6.69 -20.98
C LYS A 39 35.14 7.52 -20.96
N GLN A 40 34.79 8.15 -22.10
CA GLN A 40 33.53 8.88 -22.24
C GLN A 40 32.33 7.96 -22.13
N ALA A 41 32.40 6.74 -22.68
CA ALA A 41 31.32 5.76 -22.60
C ALA A 41 31.03 5.30 -21.17
N VAL A 42 32.00 5.31 -20.26
CA VAL A 42 31.78 5.08 -18.84
C VAL A 42 30.84 6.15 -18.25
N GLY A 43 31.12 7.43 -18.52
CA GLY A 43 30.25 8.52 -18.04
C GLY A 43 28.85 8.48 -18.65
N TYR A 44 28.70 8.03 -19.91
CA TYR A 44 27.37 7.83 -20.54
C TYR A 44 26.63 6.66 -19.91
N GLU A 45 27.31 5.57 -19.57
CA GLU A 45 26.71 4.44 -18.89
C GLU A 45 26.28 4.80 -17.46
N GLU A 46 27.10 5.54 -16.74
CA GLU A 46 26.74 6.06 -15.42
C GLU A 46 25.53 6.99 -15.49
N TYR A 47 25.49 7.90 -16.48
CA TYR A 47 24.35 8.78 -16.70
C TYR A 47 23.10 8.03 -17.16
N ASP A 48 23.22 7.06 -18.05
CA ASP A 48 22.10 6.25 -18.54
C ASP A 48 21.56 5.36 -17.41
N ASN A 49 22.42 4.77 -16.61
CA ASN A 49 22.05 4.05 -15.40
C ASN A 49 21.38 4.98 -14.38
N TYR A 50 21.88 6.22 -14.24
CA TYR A 50 21.25 7.23 -13.40
C TYR A 50 19.84 7.55 -13.88
N ILE A 51 19.65 7.82 -15.18
CA ILE A 51 18.35 8.21 -15.75
C ILE A 51 17.38 7.01 -15.83
N HIS A 52 17.85 5.85 -16.30
CA HIS A 52 17.02 4.69 -16.59
C HIS A 52 17.07 3.64 -15.49
N GLY A 53 18.16 3.50 -14.77
CA GLY A 53 18.31 2.59 -13.65
C GLY A 53 17.49 3.02 -12.44
N PHE A 54 17.51 4.34 -12.14
CA PHE A 54 16.69 4.90 -11.06
C PHE A 54 15.20 4.99 -11.38
N ASN A 55 14.80 4.96 -12.66
CA ASN A 55 13.41 5.06 -13.08
C ASN A 55 12.79 3.73 -13.51
N THR A 56 13.52 2.61 -13.43
CA THR A 56 12.93 1.29 -13.68
C THR A 56 12.15 0.86 -12.46
N VAL A 57 10.84 0.70 -12.62
CA VAL A 57 9.99 0.15 -11.56
C VAL A 57 10.38 -1.29 -11.33
N ALA A 58 10.93 -1.59 -10.15
CA ALA A 58 11.22 -2.95 -9.69
C ALA A 58 10.06 -3.49 -8.85
N THR A 59 9.36 -2.61 -8.11
CA THR A 59 8.21 -2.97 -7.28
C THR A 59 7.09 -1.96 -7.49
N SER A 60 5.93 -2.47 -7.88
CA SER A 60 4.67 -1.73 -7.99
C SER A 60 3.75 -2.11 -6.83
N ILE A 61 3.27 -1.11 -6.09
CA ILE A 61 2.41 -1.29 -4.92
C ILE A 61 1.09 -0.57 -5.16
N LEU A 62 0.00 -1.30 -5.14
CA LEU A 62 -1.35 -0.75 -5.06
C LEU A 62 -1.74 -0.68 -3.57
N SER A 63 -1.93 0.51 -3.03
CA SER A 63 -2.35 0.70 -1.65
C SER A 63 -3.79 1.20 -1.58
N ILE A 64 -4.64 0.44 -0.90
CA ILE A 64 -6.02 0.78 -0.56
C ILE A 64 -6.18 0.82 0.96
N SER A 65 -7.18 1.53 1.46
CA SER A 65 -7.49 1.60 2.89
C SER A 65 -8.94 2.01 3.14
N ASP A 66 -9.34 1.95 4.39
CA ASP A 66 -10.63 2.49 4.82
C ASP A 66 -11.78 1.93 3.96
N LEU A 67 -11.83 0.59 3.86
CA LEU A 67 -12.90 -0.12 3.13
C LEU A 67 -14.23 0.00 3.89
N HIS A 68 -14.16 -0.04 5.21
CA HIS A 68 -15.32 0.08 6.10
C HIS A 68 -16.50 -0.78 5.65
N VAL A 69 -16.26 -2.07 5.44
CA VAL A 69 -17.33 -3.00 5.06
C VAL A 69 -18.51 -2.82 6.00
N PRO A 70 -19.74 -2.59 5.47
CA PRO A 70 -20.22 -2.89 4.11
C PRO A 70 -20.25 -1.68 3.14
N PHE A 71 -19.43 -0.68 3.29
CA PHE A 71 -19.43 0.52 2.43
C PHE A 71 -18.32 0.51 1.37
N GLN A 72 -17.59 -0.58 1.26
CA GLN A 72 -16.49 -0.75 0.31
C GLN A 72 -16.90 -0.44 -1.14
N LEU A 73 -15.98 0.10 -1.92
CA LEU A 73 -16.19 0.34 -3.34
C LEU A 73 -16.09 -0.97 -4.13
N ASP A 74 -16.65 -0.97 -5.33
CA ASP A 74 -16.48 -2.06 -6.28
C ASP A 74 -15.00 -2.11 -6.72
N TYR A 75 -14.35 -3.26 -6.55
CA TYR A 75 -12.95 -3.46 -6.89
C TYR A 75 -12.69 -3.41 -8.41
N THR A 76 -13.70 -3.46 -9.26
CA THR A 76 -13.55 -3.35 -10.73
C THR A 76 -12.98 -2.00 -11.16
N VAL A 77 -13.09 -0.96 -10.34
CA VAL A 77 -12.45 0.35 -10.58
C VAL A 77 -10.91 0.24 -10.62
N LEU A 78 -10.36 -0.85 -10.10
CA LEU A 78 -8.93 -1.14 -10.06
C LEU A 78 -8.42 -1.92 -11.28
N GLU A 79 -9.23 -2.13 -12.33
CA GLU A 79 -8.89 -2.93 -13.52
C GLU A 79 -7.50 -2.62 -14.11
N LYS A 80 -7.13 -1.34 -14.13
CA LYS A 80 -5.83 -0.87 -14.69
C LYS A 80 -4.62 -1.24 -13.83
N TYR A 81 -4.84 -1.76 -12.62
CA TYR A 81 -3.82 -2.04 -11.63
C TYR A 81 -3.72 -3.52 -11.27
N LYS A 82 -4.18 -4.39 -12.16
CA LYS A 82 -3.99 -5.84 -12.07
C LYS A 82 -2.52 -6.23 -12.18
N ASN A 83 -2.18 -7.35 -11.58
CA ASN A 83 -0.84 -7.94 -11.60
C ASN A 83 0.25 -7.01 -11.03
N VAL A 84 -0.08 -6.14 -10.07
CA VAL A 84 0.91 -5.40 -9.29
C VAL A 84 1.75 -6.38 -8.46
N ASP A 85 2.95 -5.97 -8.09
CA ASP A 85 3.79 -6.82 -7.24
C ASP A 85 3.20 -6.97 -5.85
N ILE A 86 2.68 -5.88 -5.27
CA ILE A 86 2.12 -5.86 -3.92
C ILE A 86 0.75 -5.18 -3.90
N LEU A 87 -0.24 -5.85 -3.32
CA LEU A 87 -1.47 -5.24 -2.84
C LEU A 87 -1.29 -4.94 -1.36
N GLN A 88 -1.22 -3.66 -1.00
CA GLN A 88 -1.12 -3.21 0.37
C GLN A 88 -2.50 -2.73 0.85
N ILE A 89 -2.98 -3.28 1.97
CA ILE A 89 -4.24 -2.94 2.61
C ILE A 89 -3.91 -2.20 3.91
N ASN A 90 -4.14 -0.89 3.92
CA ASN A 90 -3.69 0.01 4.98
C ASN A 90 -4.79 0.23 6.03
N GLY A 91 -5.30 -0.85 6.60
CA GLY A 91 -6.24 -0.85 7.71
C GLY A 91 -7.69 -0.46 7.38
N ASP A 92 -8.53 -0.53 8.41
CA ASP A 92 -9.97 -0.25 8.42
C ASP A 92 -10.74 -1.04 7.35
N VAL A 93 -10.54 -2.36 7.35
CA VAL A 93 -11.26 -3.28 6.46
C VAL A 93 -12.72 -3.40 6.86
N VAL A 94 -13.00 -3.62 8.14
CA VAL A 94 -14.37 -3.71 8.70
C VAL A 94 -14.70 -2.45 9.49
N ASP A 95 -15.95 -2.01 9.45
CA ASP A 95 -16.34 -0.79 10.18
C ASP A 95 -16.47 -1.03 11.69
N CYS A 96 -16.92 -2.20 12.10
CA CYS A 96 -17.15 -2.56 13.51
C CYS A 96 -17.91 -1.48 14.30
N GLN A 97 -18.86 -0.77 13.65
CA GLN A 97 -19.58 0.33 14.27
C GLN A 97 -20.38 -0.12 15.51
N ALA A 98 -20.89 -1.35 15.48
CA ALA A 98 -21.62 -1.91 16.64
C ALA A 98 -20.78 -1.94 17.93
N LEU A 99 -19.44 -2.01 17.81
CA LEU A 99 -18.49 -1.99 18.93
C LEU A 99 -17.97 -0.59 19.25
N SER A 100 -18.34 0.43 18.46
CA SER A 100 -17.90 1.81 18.66
C SER A 100 -18.41 2.39 19.98
N LYS A 101 -17.58 3.22 20.62
CA LYS A 101 -17.98 4.06 21.78
C LYS A 101 -18.83 5.28 21.38
N PHE A 102 -18.86 5.63 20.10
CA PHE A 102 -19.63 6.77 19.58
C PHE A 102 -21.09 6.40 19.31
N PRO A 103 -21.99 7.38 19.18
CA PRO A 103 -23.38 7.14 18.78
C PRO A 103 -23.45 6.32 17.47
N LYS A 104 -24.32 5.30 17.47
CA LYS A 104 -24.45 4.36 16.36
C LYS A 104 -25.58 4.80 15.44
N GLN A 105 -25.24 5.08 14.19
CA GLN A 105 -26.22 5.44 13.17
C GLN A 105 -26.92 4.19 12.58
N TYR A 106 -26.21 3.07 12.57
CA TYR A 106 -26.70 1.74 12.17
C TYR A 106 -26.08 0.67 13.07
N ARG A 107 -26.64 -0.52 13.05
CA ARG A 107 -26.17 -1.64 13.88
C ARG A 107 -26.07 -2.89 13.01
N ILE A 108 -24.97 -3.02 12.32
CA ILE A 108 -24.62 -4.22 11.59
C ILE A 108 -23.86 -5.15 12.54
N SER A 109 -24.08 -6.43 12.43
CA SER A 109 -23.34 -7.41 13.23
C SER A 109 -21.86 -7.41 12.83
N PRO A 110 -20.92 -7.29 13.76
CA PRO A 110 -19.50 -7.43 13.44
C PRO A 110 -19.17 -8.75 12.75
N MET A 111 -19.89 -9.83 13.08
CA MET A 111 -19.75 -11.11 12.40
C MET A 111 -20.15 -11.01 10.92
N SER A 112 -21.21 -10.29 10.60
CA SER A 112 -21.65 -10.09 9.20
C SER A 112 -20.63 -9.26 8.43
N GLU A 113 -20.10 -8.20 9.05
CA GLU A 113 -19.04 -7.37 8.45
C GLU A 113 -17.75 -8.19 8.19
N MET A 114 -17.36 -9.06 9.13
CA MET A 114 -16.19 -9.94 8.96
C MET A 114 -16.40 -10.96 7.83
N ILE A 115 -17.59 -11.57 7.72
CA ILE A 115 -17.91 -12.53 6.65
C ILE A 115 -17.85 -11.82 5.29
N GLU A 116 -18.50 -10.67 5.18
CA GLU A 116 -18.52 -9.88 3.94
C GLU A 116 -17.14 -9.34 3.59
N GLY A 117 -16.41 -8.80 4.58
CA GLY A 117 -15.06 -8.27 4.40
C GLY A 117 -14.08 -9.36 3.94
N ARG A 118 -14.14 -10.55 4.56
CA ARG A 118 -13.33 -11.69 4.12
C ARG A 118 -13.64 -12.08 2.67
N GLN A 119 -14.91 -12.17 2.31
CA GLN A 119 -15.30 -12.54 0.94
C GLN A 119 -14.85 -11.47 -0.06
N TYR A 120 -15.07 -10.21 0.27
CA TYR A 120 -14.60 -9.09 -0.56
C TYR A 120 -13.09 -9.13 -0.79
N LEU A 121 -12.29 -9.40 0.26
CA LEU A 121 -10.84 -9.51 0.12
C LEU A 121 -10.43 -10.69 -0.76
N ILE A 122 -11.10 -11.84 -0.65
CA ILE A 122 -10.84 -12.99 -1.53
C ILE A 122 -11.06 -12.62 -3.00
N ASP A 123 -12.19 -11.97 -3.29
CA ASP A 123 -12.54 -11.59 -4.65
C ASP A 123 -11.62 -10.49 -5.19
N LEU A 124 -11.28 -9.51 -4.37
CA LEU A 124 -10.32 -8.46 -4.68
C LEU A 124 -8.93 -9.03 -5.00
N ILE A 125 -8.40 -9.90 -4.12
CA ILE A 125 -7.07 -10.51 -4.31
C ILE A 125 -7.03 -11.34 -5.59
N LYS A 126 -8.07 -12.14 -5.86
CA LYS A 126 -8.20 -12.89 -7.12
C LYS A 126 -8.29 -11.97 -8.35
N TYR A 127 -8.99 -10.84 -8.21
CA TYR A 127 -9.16 -9.89 -9.31
C TYR A 127 -7.88 -9.13 -9.63
N ILE A 128 -7.16 -8.65 -8.61
CA ILE A 128 -5.90 -7.93 -8.76
C ILE A 128 -4.77 -8.89 -9.14
N ASN A 129 -4.77 -10.10 -8.61
CA ASN A 129 -3.74 -11.11 -8.83
C ASN A 129 -2.32 -10.58 -8.50
N PRO A 130 -2.07 -10.05 -7.30
CA PRO A 130 -0.76 -9.56 -6.90
C PRO A 130 0.19 -10.73 -6.61
N LYS A 131 1.51 -10.50 -6.56
CA LYS A 131 2.47 -11.49 -6.07
C LYS A 131 2.41 -11.63 -4.54
N ARG A 132 2.08 -10.53 -3.86
CA ARG A 132 2.04 -10.44 -2.41
C ARG A 132 0.91 -9.53 -1.94
N VAL A 133 0.29 -9.90 -0.82
CA VAL A 133 -0.65 -9.06 -0.08
C VAL A 133 -0.06 -8.74 1.27
N ILE A 134 -0.05 -7.47 1.66
CA ILE A 134 0.38 -7.02 2.98
C ILE A 134 -0.74 -6.19 3.59
N CYS A 135 -1.20 -6.58 4.78
CA CYS A 135 -2.24 -5.87 5.50
C CYS A 135 -1.73 -5.45 6.87
N ASN A 136 -1.96 -4.20 7.26
CA ASN A 136 -1.80 -3.72 8.63
C ASN A 136 -3.16 -3.24 9.17
N TYR A 137 -3.33 -3.17 10.49
CA TYR A 137 -4.62 -2.77 11.05
C TYR A 137 -4.82 -1.25 11.08
N GLY A 138 -6.11 -0.84 11.12
CA GLY A 138 -6.55 0.51 11.39
C GLY A 138 -7.30 0.64 12.71
N ASN A 139 -7.80 1.83 12.99
CA ASN A 139 -8.47 2.12 14.26
C ASN A 139 -9.86 1.47 14.39
N HIS A 140 -10.48 1.05 13.30
CA HIS A 140 -11.74 0.29 13.35
C HIS A 140 -11.48 -1.18 13.62
N ASP A 141 -10.44 -1.75 13.06
CA ASP A 141 -10.10 -3.16 13.24
C ASP A 141 -9.78 -3.49 14.70
N ILE A 142 -9.11 -2.57 15.45
CA ILE A 142 -8.82 -2.76 16.87
C ILE A 142 -10.02 -2.50 17.80
N ARG A 143 -11.19 -2.06 17.28
CA ARG A 143 -12.41 -1.93 18.11
C ARG A 143 -12.81 -3.27 18.73
N PHE A 144 -12.50 -4.35 18.05
CA PHE A 144 -12.72 -5.71 18.49
C PHE A 144 -11.93 -6.01 19.77
N ALA A 145 -10.61 -5.82 19.74
CA ALA A 145 -9.73 -5.98 20.90
C ALA A 145 -10.12 -5.03 22.04
N ASN A 146 -10.40 -3.77 21.73
CA ASN A 146 -10.83 -2.78 22.71
C ASN A 146 -12.14 -3.14 23.40
N TYR A 147 -13.07 -3.80 22.69
CA TYR A 147 -14.31 -4.30 23.28
C TYR A 147 -14.03 -5.45 24.25
N PHE A 148 -13.17 -6.39 23.90
CA PHE A 148 -12.79 -7.48 24.79
C PHE A 148 -12.02 -6.99 26.01
N ALA A 149 -11.05 -6.10 25.84
CA ALA A 149 -10.29 -5.50 26.93
C ALA A 149 -11.17 -4.79 27.98
N LYS A 150 -12.33 -4.29 27.55
CA LYS A 150 -13.31 -3.67 28.48
C LYS A 150 -14.21 -4.65 29.21
N ASN A 151 -14.47 -5.81 28.62
CA ASN A 151 -15.56 -6.67 29.04
C ASN A 151 -15.10 -8.06 29.53
N LEU A 152 -13.83 -8.41 29.32
CA LEU A 152 -13.26 -9.69 29.70
C LEU A 152 -12.21 -9.53 30.79
N ASP A 153 -12.07 -10.59 31.60
CA ASP A 153 -10.98 -10.73 32.54
C ASP A 153 -9.64 -10.86 31.83
N THR A 154 -8.56 -10.40 32.46
CA THR A 154 -7.21 -10.37 31.86
C THR A 154 -6.73 -11.74 31.40
N ASP A 155 -7.05 -12.80 32.15
CA ASP A 155 -6.64 -14.16 31.80
C ASP A 155 -7.39 -14.70 30.57
N ILE A 156 -8.68 -14.33 30.46
CA ILE A 156 -9.52 -14.70 29.31
C ILE A 156 -9.14 -13.88 28.07
N LEU A 157 -8.74 -12.63 28.28
CA LEU A 157 -8.33 -11.74 27.19
C LEU A 157 -7.16 -12.32 26.39
N GLN A 158 -6.23 -13.02 27.03
CA GLN A 158 -5.09 -13.68 26.34
C GLN A 158 -5.51 -14.78 25.36
N LEU A 159 -6.75 -15.24 25.40
CA LEU A 159 -7.31 -16.25 24.49
C LEU A 159 -8.04 -15.63 23.30
N GLN A 160 -8.05 -14.30 23.20
CA GLN A 160 -8.77 -13.58 22.16
C GLN A 160 -7.81 -12.97 21.14
N PRO A 161 -8.24 -12.84 19.86
CA PRO A 161 -7.43 -12.16 18.85
C PRO A 161 -7.29 -10.66 19.17
N ASN A 162 -6.19 -10.06 18.73
CA ASN A 162 -5.92 -8.64 18.90
C ASN A 162 -6.80 -7.77 18.01
N THR A 163 -7.09 -8.26 16.78
CA THR A 163 -7.90 -7.52 15.81
C THR A 163 -8.89 -8.43 15.09
N SER A 164 -9.88 -7.82 14.43
CA SER A 164 -10.75 -8.55 13.50
C SER A 164 -9.99 -9.10 12.29
N LEU A 165 -8.89 -8.43 11.92
CA LEU A 165 -8.05 -8.82 10.79
C LEU A 165 -7.23 -10.08 11.06
N GLU A 166 -6.76 -10.28 12.29
CA GLU A 166 -6.09 -11.52 12.68
C GLU A 166 -6.97 -12.75 12.39
N LEU A 167 -8.26 -12.66 12.74
CA LEU A 167 -9.23 -13.71 12.41
C LEU A 167 -9.46 -13.88 10.90
N ILE A 168 -9.45 -12.79 10.14
CA ILE A 168 -9.65 -12.87 8.68
C ILE A 168 -8.41 -13.42 7.98
N PHE A 169 -7.22 -13.00 8.39
CA PHE A 169 -5.99 -13.30 7.69
C PHE A 169 -5.30 -14.60 8.17
N GLU A 170 -5.27 -14.89 9.49
CA GLU A 170 -4.39 -15.91 10.08
C GLU A 170 -5.13 -17.05 10.81
N ASP A 171 -6.17 -16.75 11.62
CA ASP A 171 -6.77 -17.75 12.50
C ASP A 171 -8.03 -18.41 11.92
N GLY A 172 -8.75 -17.70 11.07
CA GLY A 172 -10.10 -18.07 10.69
C GLY A 172 -11.10 -17.88 11.84
N PHE A 173 -12.39 -18.06 11.53
CA PHE A 173 -13.44 -17.90 12.52
C PHE A 173 -14.66 -18.77 12.21
N LYS A 174 -15.54 -18.89 13.20
CA LYS A 174 -16.75 -19.73 13.10
C LYS A 174 -17.99 -18.89 13.35
N ASN A 175 -18.99 -19.02 12.48
CA ASN A 175 -20.32 -18.47 12.70
C ASN A 175 -21.31 -19.59 13.03
N TYR A 176 -22.14 -19.35 14.03
CA TYR A 176 -23.26 -20.24 14.37
C TYR A 176 -24.59 -19.56 14.01
N ASP A 177 -25.23 -20.09 12.99
CA ASP A 177 -26.61 -19.69 12.62
C ASP A 177 -27.59 -20.34 13.59
N LYS A 178 -28.19 -19.55 14.46
CA LYS A 178 -29.14 -20.01 15.48
C LYS A 178 -30.47 -20.47 14.85
N VAL A 179 -30.86 -19.95 13.70
CA VAL A 179 -32.10 -20.27 13.01
C VAL A 179 -32.00 -21.66 12.36
N ASN A 180 -30.97 -21.85 11.55
CA ASN A 180 -30.74 -23.09 10.83
C ASN A 180 -29.96 -24.13 11.65
N ARG A 181 -29.48 -23.77 12.84
CA ARG A 181 -28.64 -24.59 13.72
C ARG A 181 -27.40 -25.15 13.03
N THR A 182 -26.81 -24.35 12.11
CA THR A 182 -25.64 -24.70 11.35
C THR A 182 -24.42 -23.94 11.86
N LYS A 183 -23.25 -24.58 11.81
CA LYS A 183 -21.96 -23.97 12.13
C LYS A 183 -21.11 -23.91 10.88
N THR A 184 -20.80 -22.72 10.42
CA THR A 184 -19.92 -22.48 9.28
C THR A 184 -18.55 -22.08 9.76
N HIS A 185 -17.51 -22.68 9.21
CA HIS A 185 -16.12 -22.31 9.43
C HIS A 185 -15.64 -21.49 8.22
N TYR A 186 -15.04 -20.35 8.50
CA TYR A 186 -14.41 -19.46 7.54
C TYR A 186 -12.90 -19.57 7.71
N ALA A 187 -12.24 -20.27 6.78
CA ALA A 187 -10.80 -20.42 6.78
C ALA A 187 -10.11 -19.04 6.61
N PRO A 188 -8.93 -18.81 7.21
CA PRO A 188 -8.19 -17.57 7.05
C PRO A 188 -7.67 -17.39 5.61
N LEU A 189 -7.30 -16.16 5.25
CA LEU A 189 -6.81 -15.87 3.90
C LEU A 189 -5.51 -16.61 3.58
N VAL A 190 -4.63 -16.80 4.55
CA VAL A 190 -3.38 -17.57 4.37
C VAL A 190 -3.67 -18.99 3.86
N ASP A 191 -4.67 -19.67 4.42
CA ASP A 191 -5.07 -21.01 3.97
C ASP A 191 -5.77 -20.98 2.60
N VAL A 192 -6.63 -19.96 2.35
CA VAL A 192 -7.36 -19.82 1.08
C VAL A 192 -6.42 -19.65 -0.11
N PHE A 193 -5.26 -19.02 0.12
CA PHE A 193 -4.30 -18.71 -0.93
C PHE A 193 -3.02 -19.56 -0.87
N GLU A 194 -2.94 -20.57 0.00
CA GLU A 194 -1.77 -21.43 0.20
C GLU A 194 -1.21 -21.99 -1.12
N ASP A 195 -2.07 -22.50 -1.99
CA ASP A 195 -1.68 -23.10 -3.28
C ASP A 195 -1.66 -22.10 -4.45
N SER A 196 -1.95 -20.83 -4.22
CA SER A 196 -2.10 -19.82 -5.30
C SER A 196 -0.79 -19.21 -5.77
N GLY A 197 0.30 -19.33 -5.00
CA GLY A 197 1.54 -18.63 -5.22
C GLY A 197 1.51 -17.15 -4.80
N ILE A 198 0.43 -16.68 -4.18
CA ILE A 198 0.30 -15.33 -3.61
C ILE A 198 0.73 -15.37 -2.14
N ASP A 199 1.75 -14.61 -1.78
CA ASP A 199 2.20 -14.48 -0.39
C ASP A 199 1.24 -13.56 0.39
N ILE A 200 0.56 -14.08 1.41
CA ILE A 200 -0.39 -13.34 2.26
C ILE A 200 0.28 -13.04 3.60
N GLN A 201 0.36 -11.76 3.94
CA GLN A 201 0.96 -11.31 5.21
C GLN A 201 0.02 -10.35 5.94
N PHE A 202 -0.28 -10.66 7.20
CA PHE A 202 -0.85 -9.72 8.16
C PHE A 202 0.28 -9.16 9.06
N VAL A 203 0.21 -7.88 9.38
CA VAL A 203 1.15 -7.19 10.27
C VAL A 203 0.33 -6.63 11.44
N ASP A 204 0.53 -7.18 12.62
CA ASP A 204 -0.14 -6.74 13.86
C ASP A 204 0.47 -5.41 14.36
N ASP A 205 0.45 -4.40 13.52
CA ASP A 205 0.87 -3.02 13.82
C ASP A 205 0.00 -2.05 12.98
N TRP A 206 -0.10 -0.79 13.41
CA TRP A 206 -0.77 0.28 12.67
C TRP A 206 0.06 0.81 11.50
N LYS A 207 1.26 0.30 11.30
CA LYS A 207 2.22 0.73 10.26
C LYS A 207 3.01 -0.45 9.72
N VAL A 208 3.39 -0.36 8.45
CA VAL A 208 4.30 -1.31 7.80
C VAL A 208 5.24 -0.57 6.84
N LYS A 209 6.50 -0.99 6.80
CA LYS A 209 7.51 -0.46 5.88
C LYS A 209 7.72 -1.42 4.72
N ILE A 210 7.59 -0.92 3.50
CA ILE A 210 7.87 -1.67 2.28
C ILE A 210 8.91 -0.88 1.50
N GLY A 211 10.10 -1.44 1.34
CA GLY A 211 11.24 -0.68 0.83
C GLY A 211 11.50 0.56 1.68
N LYS A 212 11.50 1.75 1.07
CA LYS A 212 11.64 3.04 1.77
C LYS A 212 10.33 3.81 1.92
N THR A 213 9.20 3.13 1.83
CA THR A 213 7.87 3.71 2.03
C THR A 213 7.22 3.15 3.28
N TRP A 214 6.74 4.02 4.16
CA TRP A 214 5.88 3.68 5.27
C TRP A 214 4.41 3.80 4.87
N PHE A 215 3.64 2.75 5.13
CA PHE A 215 2.18 2.74 5.06
C PHE A 215 1.66 2.78 6.49
N VAL A 216 0.81 3.76 6.81
CA VAL A 216 0.44 4.05 8.20
C VAL A 216 -1.05 4.32 8.34
N HIS A 217 -1.62 3.77 9.42
CA HIS A 217 -3.01 3.98 9.82
C HIS A 217 -3.06 4.34 11.32
N PRO A 218 -2.64 5.55 11.72
CA PRO A 218 -2.54 5.91 13.13
C PRO A 218 -3.93 6.07 13.77
N LEU A 219 -3.97 5.91 15.09
CA LEU A 219 -5.18 6.17 15.89
C LEU A 219 -5.42 7.67 16.12
N ALA A 220 -4.43 8.50 15.81
CA ALA A 220 -4.46 9.94 16.03
C ALA A 220 -4.90 10.69 14.79
N TYR A 221 -5.65 11.76 14.97
CA TYR A 221 -6.14 12.64 13.92
C TYR A 221 -5.71 14.09 14.17
N ARG A 222 -5.35 14.80 13.10
CA ARG A 222 -5.18 16.26 13.07
C ARG A 222 -5.99 16.87 11.95
N SER A 223 -6.63 18.02 12.24
CA SER A 223 -7.35 18.80 11.24
C SER A 223 -6.37 19.46 10.25
N GLY A 224 -6.58 19.33 8.99
CA GLY A 224 -5.73 19.89 7.93
C GLY A 224 -5.18 18.78 7.03
N ILE A 225 -5.14 19.06 5.74
CA ILE A 225 -4.61 18.15 4.72
C ILE A 225 -3.14 17.91 5.05
N LEU A 226 -2.71 16.64 5.03
CA LEU A 226 -1.36 16.17 5.36
C LEU A 226 -0.88 16.45 6.80
N ALA A 227 -1.69 17.05 7.67
CA ALA A 227 -1.27 17.37 9.03
C ALA A 227 -1.05 16.11 9.89
N THR A 228 -1.86 15.07 9.67
CA THR A 228 -1.69 13.76 10.33
C THR A 228 -0.48 13.03 9.76
N ALA A 229 -0.29 13.05 8.44
CA ALA A 229 0.85 12.46 7.76
C ALA A 229 2.18 13.09 8.21
N ASP A 230 2.23 14.42 8.36
CA ASP A 230 3.41 15.12 8.85
C ASP A 230 3.75 14.77 10.30
N LYS A 231 2.73 14.61 11.15
CA LYS A 231 2.94 14.13 12.52
C LYS A 231 3.47 12.70 12.54
N ALA A 232 2.91 11.83 11.72
CA ALA A 232 3.39 10.45 11.60
C ALA A 232 4.84 10.40 11.09
N LYS A 233 5.19 11.23 10.09
CA LYS A 233 6.56 11.37 9.60
C LYS A 233 7.52 11.72 10.75
N GLY A 234 7.20 12.73 11.58
CA GLY A 234 8.02 13.10 12.72
C GLY A 234 8.23 11.95 13.69
N PHE A 235 7.15 11.25 14.05
CA PHE A 235 7.22 10.06 14.91
C PHE A 235 8.11 8.96 14.30
N LEU A 236 7.98 8.69 13.01
CA LEU A 236 8.79 7.68 12.32
C LEU A 236 10.27 8.07 12.25
N GLN A 237 10.59 9.34 12.04
CA GLN A 237 11.97 9.84 12.07
C GLN A 237 12.62 9.67 13.44
N ASP A 238 11.85 9.78 14.53
CA ASP A 238 12.32 9.61 15.90
C ASP A 238 12.48 8.13 16.30
N THR A 239 11.70 7.23 15.68
CA THR A 239 11.62 5.81 16.08
C THR A 239 12.28 4.84 15.12
N ASP A 240 12.37 5.18 13.83
CA ASP A 240 13.03 4.37 12.80
C ASP A 240 14.43 4.93 12.51
N LYS A 241 15.44 4.08 12.69
CA LYS A 241 16.84 4.46 12.41
C LYS A 241 17.18 4.45 10.92
N ASP A 242 16.37 3.74 10.12
CA ASP A 242 16.58 3.63 8.69
C ASP A 242 15.93 4.80 7.95
N SER A 243 16.58 5.26 6.89
CA SER A 243 16.00 6.29 6.02
C SER A 243 14.74 5.79 5.30
N PHE A 244 13.82 6.71 5.04
CA PHE A 244 12.64 6.48 4.21
C PHE A 244 12.32 7.71 3.37
N ASP A 245 11.64 7.49 2.24
CA ASP A 245 11.39 8.51 1.21
C ASP A 245 9.94 8.93 1.16
N CYS A 246 9.03 8.10 1.69
CA CYS A 246 7.59 8.31 1.56
C CYS A 246 6.83 7.83 2.80
N VAL A 247 5.74 8.54 3.11
CA VAL A 247 4.70 8.11 4.06
C VAL A 247 3.34 8.14 3.35
N VAL A 248 2.71 6.99 3.24
CA VAL A 248 1.34 6.83 2.72
C VAL A 248 0.40 6.67 3.91
N MET A 249 -0.51 7.62 4.06
CA MET A 249 -1.41 7.76 5.19
C MET A 249 -2.84 7.37 4.82
N ALA A 250 -3.45 6.54 5.64
CA ALA A 250 -4.88 6.22 5.69
C ALA A 250 -5.62 7.00 6.81
N HIS A 251 -6.76 6.56 7.29
CA HIS A 251 -7.50 7.06 8.45
C HIS A 251 -8.25 8.39 8.24
N THR A 252 -7.65 9.35 7.54
CA THR A 252 -8.23 10.70 7.44
C THR A 252 -9.31 10.82 6.37
N HIS A 253 -9.46 9.82 5.52
CA HIS A 253 -10.29 9.82 4.31
C HIS A 253 -10.06 11.05 3.42
N SER A 254 -8.92 11.69 3.55
CA SER A 254 -8.55 12.88 2.78
C SER A 254 -7.56 12.50 1.69
N VAL A 255 -7.56 13.27 0.63
CA VAL A 255 -6.54 13.17 -0.41
C VAL A 255 -5.59 14.35 -0.29
N GLY A 256 -4.31 14.05 -0.24
CA GLY A 256 -3.25 15.04 -0.23
C GLY A 256 -1.95 14.41 -0.72
N ASP A 257 -1.13 15.22 -1.40
CA ASP A 257 0.16 14.80 -1.92
C ASP A 257 1.11 16.00 -1.92
N SER A 258 2.19 15.92 -1.17
CA SER A 258 3.18 17.00 -1.07
C SER A 258 4.52 16.46 -0.58
N GLU A 259 5.58 17.19 -0.83
CA GLU A 259 6.90 16.92 -0.27
C GLU A 259 7.18 17.82 0.93
N LYS A 260 7.77 17.25 1.96
CA LYS A 260 8.27 17.97 3.14
C LYS A 260 9.73 17.60 3.40
N GLY A 261 10.62 18.48 2.95
CA GLY A 261 12.04 18.15 2.80
C GLY A 261 12.22 17.18 1.63
N TYR A 262 12.85 16.05 1.88
CA TYR A 262 13.04 14.98 0.89
C TYR A 262 11.97 13.86 0.98
N ILE A 263 11.08 13.91 1.97
CA ILE A 263 10.06 12.89 2.21
C ILE A 263 8.74 13.31 1.56
N ARG A 264 8.18 12.44 0.74
CA ARG A 264 6.85 12.60 0.18
C ARG A 264 5.79 12.16 1.18
N LEU A 265 4.77 12.98 1.38
CA LEU A 265 3.62 12.71 2.22
C LEU A 265 2.38 12.53 1.34
N ILE A 266 1.69 11.42 1.50
CA ILE A 266 0.49 11.07 0.76
C ILE A 266 -0.63 10.76 1.76
N GLU A 267 -1.78 11.43 1.66
CA GLU A 267 -3.06 10.97 2.19
C GLU A 267 -3.82 10.34 1.03
N GLN A 268 -4.12 9.03 1.11
CA GLN A 268 -4.54 8.25 -0.06
C GLN A 268 -6.05 8.24 -0.31
N GLY A 269 -6.87 8.87 0.55
CA GLY A 269 -8.32 8.78 0.50
C GLY A 269 -8.84 7.50 1.16
N ALA A 270 -10.11 7.19 0.93
CA ALA A 270 -10.77 6.00 1.43
C ALA A 270 -11.26 5.12 0.26
N PHE A 271 -11.21 3.81 0.41
CA PHE A 271 -11.74 2.87 -0.58
C PHE A 271 -13.16 2.40 -0.21
N CYS A 272 -13.97 3.36 0.27
CA CYS A 272 -15.39 3.17 0.57
C CYS A 272 -16.23 4.31 0.03
N ASP A 273 -17.53 4.11 -0.08
CA ASP A 273 -18.50 5.16 -0.41
C ASP A 273 -18.67 6.10 0.80
N VAL A 274 -17.86 7.14 0.83
CA VAL A 274 -17.83 8.13 1.94
C VAL A 274 -19.17 8.83 2.14
N ASN A 275 -20.03 8.88 1.11
CA ASN A 275 -21.35 9.50 1.20
C ASN A 275 -22.33 8.63 2.00
N LYS A 276 -22.13 7.33 2.04
CA LYS A 276 -22.95 6.40 2.82
C LYS A 276 -22.57 6.39 4.30
N MET A 277 -21.31 6.69 4.63
CA MET A 277 -20.83 6.59 6.02
C MET A 277 -21.33 7.71 6.94
N ARG A 278 -21.58 8.90 6.41
CA ARG A 278 -22.17 10.06 7.09
C ARG A 278 -21.50 10.50 8.40
N TYR A 279 -20.28 10.09 8.69
CA TYR A 279 -19.56 10.41 9.94
C TYR A 279 -19.27 11.90 10.11
N SER A 280 -19.11 12.60 9.00
CA SER A 280 -18.71 14.00 8.95
C SER A 280 -19.89 14.95 8.74
N ASP A 281 -21.12 14.44 8.63
CA ASP A 281 -22.28 15.26 8.36
C ASP A 281 -22.43 16.38 9.42
N GLY A 282 -22.43 17.63 8.97
CA GLY A 282 -22.57 18.82 9.79
C GLY A 282 -21.37 19.17 10.69
N ARG A 283 -20.26 18.44 10.63
CA ARG A 283 -19.08 18.69 11.48
C ARG A 283 -18.06 19.65 10.89
N LEU A 284 -18.29 20.19 9.69
CA LEU A 284 -17.40 21.11 8.97
C LEU A 284 -15.95 20.60 8.88
N GLN A 285 -15.78 19.29 8.85
CA GLN A 285 -14.48 18.66 8.61
C GLN A 285 -14.09 18.79 7.14
N LYS A 286 -12.80 18.59 6.84
CA LYS A 286 -12.37 18.54 5.43
C LYS A 286 -13.15 17.45 4.68
N PRO A 287 -13.46 17.69 3.39
CA PRO A 287 -14.20 16.74 2.59
C PRO A 287 -13.51 15.39 2.55
N GLN A 288 -14.23 14.33 2.84
CA GLN A 288 -13.77 12.97 2.60
C GLN A 288 -13.72 12.72 1.09
N LYS A 289 -12.75 11.94 0.64
CA LYS A 289 -12.52 11.62 -0.77
C LYS A 289 -12.33 10.13 -0.94
N MET A 290 -12.95 9.60 -1.99
CA MET A 290 -12.66 8.24 -2.43
C MET A 290 -11.35 8.23 -3.20
N GLY A 291 -10.49 7.25 -2.92
CA GLY A 291 -9.19 7.18 -3.57
C GLY A 291 -8.30 6.05 -3.07
N PHE A 292 -7.14 5.95 -3.71
CA PHE A 292 -6.09 4.99 -3.39
C PHE A 292 -4.74 5.50 -3.88
N ALA A 293 -3.65 4.85 -3.47
CA ALA A 293 -2.31 5.22 -3.92
C ALA A 293 -1.65 4.13 -4.77
N ILE A 294 -0.89 4.55 -5.76
CA ILE A 294 0.07 3.71 -6.48
C ILE A 294 1.46 4.18 -6.09
N VAL A 295 2.25 3.29 -5.52
CA VAL A 295 3.63 3.54 -5.14
C VAL A 295 4.54 2.69 -5.99
N CYS A 296 5.52 3.33 -6.63
CA CYS A 296 6.52 2.67 -7.45
C CYS A 296 7.89 2.83 -6.81
N GLN A 297 8.64 1.74 -6.74
CA GLN A 297 9.97 1.71 -6.17
C GLN A 297 10.98 1.10 -7.14
N ASP A 298 12.23 1.53 -7.03
CA ASP A 298 13.35 0.92 -7.73
C ASP A 298 13.82 -0.37 -7.02
N LYS A 299 14.87 -1.01 -7.55
CA LYS A 299 15.44 -2.26 -6.99
C LYS A 299 15.98 -2.12 -5.56
N ASP A 300 16.31 -0.91 -5.13
CA ASP A 300 16.86 -0.60 -3.81
C ASP A 300 15.76 -0.10 -2.84
N GLY A 301 14.50 -0.15 -3.28
CA GLY A 301 13.32 0.27 -2.53
C GLY A 301 13.13 1.78 -2.46
N ASN A 302 13.89 2.58 -3.23
CA ASN A 302 13.71 4.03 -3.27
C ASN A 302 12.44 4.39 -4.04
N LEU A 303 11.78 5.48 -3.62
CA LEU A 303 10.58 5.98 -4.26
C LEU A 303 10.85 6.52 -5.67
N ILE A 304 10.12 6.04 -6.66
CA ILE A 304 10.07 6.64 -7.99
C ILE A 304 8.95 7.68 -8.03
N LYS A 305 9.32 8.94 -7.81
CA LYS A 305 8.38 10.05 -7.55
C LYS A 305 7.42 10.31 -8.70
N ASP A 306 7.89 10.29 -9.93
CA ASP A 306 7.12 10.56 -11.15
C ASP A 306 6.12 9.45 -11.51
N LYS A 307 6.33 8.23 -11.00
CA LYS A 307 5.44 7.09 -11.19
C LYS A 307 4.54 6.81 -9.98
N THR A 308 4.84 7.40 -8.84
CA THR A 308 4.01 7.32 -7.62
C THR A 308 2.93 8.38 -7.66
N LYS A 309 1.68 8.02 -7.35
CA LYS A 309 0.54 8.95 -7.42
C LYS A 309 -0.60 8.53 -6.51
N VAL A 310 -1.43 9.50 -6.16
CA VAL A 310 -2.77 9.27 -5.61
C VAL A 310 -3.77 9.29 -6.76
N VAL A 311 -4.72 8.37 -6.73
CA VAL A 311 -5.84 8.29 -7.67
C VAL A 311 -7.10 8.66 -6.92
N ILE A 312 -7.78 9.72 -7.37
CA ILE A 312 -9.06 10.15 -6.82
C ILE A 312 -10.15 9.48 -7.65
N LEU A 313 -11.14 8.93 -6.96
CA LEU A 313 -12.35 8.36 -7.55
C LEU A 313 -13.49 9.36 -7.36
N ASP A 314 -14.21 9.65 -8.45
CA ASP A 314 -15.36 10.58 -8.46
C ASP A 314 -16.67 9.85 -8.13
#